data_f04ee4881bef97e4dab53792496c958f
#
_entry.id   f04ee4881bef97e4dab53792496c958f
#
_cell.length_a   1.000
_cell.length_b   1.000
_cell.length_c   1.000
_cell.angle_alpha   90.00
_cell.angle_beta   90.00
_cell.angle_gamma   90.00
#
_symmetry.space_group_name_H-M   'P 1'
#
loop_
_entity.id
_entity.type
_entity.pdbx_description
1 polymer ?
#
loop_
_entity_poly.entity_id
_entity_poly.type
_entity_poly.pdbx_seq_one_letter_code
_entity_poly.pdbx_strand_id
1 'polypeptide(L)'
;MKTAIILAARREKESEIPYPLKAFAPDLCLLDRTIGILRDLHFSNILIVVGYKAEMFRKYEADDVTLIVNKDYEFTASMGSLALAKDYVKEDFLLIESDTFYERRLLEQLAARTEGNCLSMTEESGSGDECFMETKNGFVTKITKDRHRVCHFEGEMIGVS
;
A
#
# COMPACT_ATOMS: atom_id res chain seq x y z
N MET A 1 -1.12 19.30 4.64
CA MET A 1 -2.22 18.38 4.18
C MET A 1 -1.63 16.98 4.19
N LYS A 2 -2.28 16.00 4.83
CA LYS A 2 -1.74 14.62 4.85
C LYS A 2 -2.16 13.88 3.58
N THR A 3 -1.18 13.30 2.89
CA THR A 3 -1.38 12.54 1.65
C THR A 3 -1.18 11.04 1.89
N ALA A 4 -2.08 10.23 1.38
CA ALA A 4 -1.92 8.78 1.30
C ALA A 4 -2.02 8.30 -0.16
N ILE A 5 -1.21 7.31 -0.53
CA ILE A 5 -1.25 6.67 -1.84
C ILE A 5 -1.59 5.19 -1.64
N ILE A 6 -2.66 4.73 -2.26
CA ILE A 6 -3.08 3.33 -2.24
C ILE A 6 -2.81 2.71 -3.61
N LEU A 7 -1.98 1.68 -3.68
CA LEU A 7 -1.69 0.96 -4.92
C LEU A 7 -2.69 -0.20 -5.09
N ALA A 8 -3.62 -0.05 -6.02
CA ALA A 8 -4.71 -0.98 -6.28
C ALA A 8 -4.82 -1.38 -7.77
N ALA A 9 -3.72 -1.28 -8.51
CA ALA A 9 -3.74 -1.50 -9.96
C ALA A 9 -3.62 -2.98 -10.37
N ARG A 10 -3.12 -3.85 -9.48
CA ARG A 10 -2.77 -5.24 -9.76
C ARG A 10 -3.99 -6.08 -10.15
N ARG A 11 -3.81 -6.97 -11.15
CA ARG A 11 -4.74 -8.05 -11.47
C ARG A 11 -4.36 -9.32 -10.72
N GLU A 12 -5.31 -9.92 -10.02
CA GLU A 12 -5.16 -11.30 -9.53
C GLU A 12 -5.56 -12.30 -10.61
N LYS A 13 -4.79 -13.38 -10.71
CA LYS A 13 -4.90 -14.36 -11.81
C LYS A 13 -6.27 -15.04 -11.90
N GLU A 14 -6.99 -15.21 -10.80
CA GLU A 14 -8.21 -16.01 -10.73
C GLU A 14 -9.41 -15.23 -10.17
N SER A 15 -9.34 -13.89 -10.11
CA SER A 15 -10.40 -13.10 -9.52
C SER A 15 -11.04 -12.13 -10.49
N GLU A 16 -12.36 -12.20 -10.54
CA GLU A 16 -13.20 -11.23 -11.28
C GLU A 16 -13.37 -9.91 -10.51
N ILE A 17 -13.05 -9.89 -9.23
CA ILE A 17 -13.14 -8.71 -8.36
C ILE A 17 -11.73 -8.32 -7.92
N PRO A 18 -11.29 -7.06 -8.10
CA PRO A 18 -10.03 -6.57 -7.56
C PRO A 18 -9.92 -6.86 -6.06
N TYR A 19 -8.74 -7.30 -5.60
CA TYR A 19 -8.54 -7.74 -4.22
C TYR A 19 -9.05 -6.74 -3.17
N PRO A 20 -8.72 -5.45 -3.25
CA PRO A 20 -9.15 -4.48 -2.26
C PRO A 20 -10.68 -4.27 -2.20
N LEU A 21 -11.40 -4.73 -3.23
CA LEU A 21 -12.88 -4.66 -3.30
C LEU A 21 -13.57 -5.94 -2.84
N LYS A 22 -12.80 -7.01 -2.52
CA LYS A 22 -13.40 -8.22 -1.97
C LYS A 22 -13.92 -7.95 -0.56
N ALA A 23 -15.17 -8.33 -0.33
CA ALA A 23 -15.78 -8.22 0.99
C ALA A 23 -15.16 -9.24 1.96
N PHE A 24 -14.77 -8.81 3.13
CA PHE A 24 -14.35 -9.66 4.26
C PHE A 24 -15.37 -9.65 5.42
N ALA A 25 -16.33 -8.73 5.36
CA ALA A 25 -17.48 -8.66 6.26
C ALA A 25 -18.72 -8.17 5.46
N PRO A 26 -19.94 -8.27 5.96
CA PRO A 26 -21.13 -7.73 5.32
C PRO A 26 -20.91 -6.24 4.96
N ASP A 27 -21.06 -5.91 3.69
CA ASP A 27 -20.94 -4.56 3.13
C ASP A 27 -19.61 -3.83 3.43
N LEU A 28 -18.53 -4.56 3.74
CA LEU A 28 -17.24 -3.99 4.04
C LEU A 28 -16.12 -4.71 3.27
N CYS A 29 -15.41 -3.98 2.42
CA CYS A 29 -14.21 -4.45 1.76
C CYS A 29 -12.95 -3.79 2.37
N LEU A 30 -11.77 -4.30 1.97
CA LEU A 30 -10.50 -3.80 2.49
C LEU A 30 -10.29 -2.32 2.16
N LEU A 31 -10.69 -1.88 0.97
CA LEU A 31 -10.56 -0.48 0.57
C LEU A 31 -11.47 0.45 1.38
N ASP A 32 -12.72 0.03 1.65
CA ASP A 32 -13.65 0.81 2.50
C ASP A 32 -13.05 1.04 3.89
N ARG A 33 -12.50 -0.03 4.48
CA ARG A 33 -11.85 0.04 5.79
C ARG A 33 -10.62 0.96 5.77
N THR A 34 -9.78 0.84 4.74
CA THR A 34 -8.57 1.66 4.61
C THR A 34 -8.89 3.13 4.49
N ILE A 35 -9.82 3.50 3.60
CA ILE A 35 -10.27 4.90 3.41
C ILE A 35 -10.89 5.43 4.71
N GLY A 36 -11.71 4.62 5.40
CA GLY A 36 -12.30 5.00 6.68
C GLY A 36 -11.24 5.36 7.72
N ILE A 37 -10.21 4.50 7.88
CA ILE A 37 -9.10 4.78 8.82
C ILE A 37 -8.33 6.03 8.41
N LEU A 38 -8.04 6.22 7.13
CA LEU A 38 -7.31 7.40 6.66
C LEU A 38 -8.07 8.70 6.94
N ARG A 39 -9.40 8.71 6.72
CA ARG A 39 -10.26 9.86 7.05
C ARG A 39 -10.28 10.17 8.55
N ASP A 40 -10.37 9.14 9.40
CA ASP A 40 -10.28 9.29 10.86
C ASP A 40 -8.93 9.86 11.30
N LEU A 41 -7.84 9.55 10.58
CA LEU A 41 -6.49 10.06 10.81
C LEU A 41 -6.23 11.43 10.14
N HIS A 42 -7.29 12.04 9.57
CA HIS A 42 -7.27 13.35 8.94
C HIS A 42 -6.38 13.42 7.67
N PHE A 43 -6.30 12.33 6.91
CA PHE A 43 -5.79 12.38 5.55
C PHE A 43 -6.83 13.08 4.66
N SER A 44 -6.42 14.12 3.97
CA SER A 44 -7.28 14.96 3.14
C SER A 44 -6.93 14.92 1.64
N ASN A 45 -5.97 14.08 1.28
CA ASN A 45 -5.59 13.80 -0.09
C ASN A 45 -5.28 12.29 -0.21
N ILE A 46 -6.26 11.51 -0.62
CA ILE A 46 -6.14 10.05 -0.79
C ILE A 46 -6.08 9.77 -2.29
N LEU A 47 -4.93 9.30 -2.75
CA LEU A 47 -4.69 8.94 -4.15
C LEU A 47 -4.82 7.42 -4.27
N ILE A 48 -5.70 6.94 -5.13
CA ILE A 48 -5.83 5.51 -5.40
C ILE A 48 -5.38 5.24 -6.82
N VAL A 49 -4.24 4.53 -6.96
CA VAL A 49 -3.75 4.11 -8.27
C VAL A 49 -4.43 2.81 -8.65
N VAL A 50 -5.28 2.85 -9.65
CA VAL A 50 -6.11 1.74 -10.14
C VAL A 50 -5.64 1.27 -11.51
N GLY A 51 -5.97 0.03 -11.87
CA GLY A 51 -5.62 -0.55 -13.19
C GLY A 51 -6.66 -1.57 -13.59
N TYR A 52 -6.51 -2.81 -13.12
CA TYR A 52 -7.47 -3.87 -13.37
C TYR A 52 -8.87 -3.47 -12.91
N LYS A 53 -9.86 -3.49 -13.82
CA LYS A 53 -11.25 -3.11 -13.55
C LYS A 53 -11.38 -1.74 -12.85
N ALA A 54 -10.63 -0.76 -13.32
CA ALA A 54 -10.61 0.60 -12.75
C ALA A 54 -12.01 1.23 -12.62
N GLU A 55 -12.95 0.83 -13.48
CA GLU A 55 -14.35 1.30 -13.44
C GLU A 55 -15.07 0.94 -12.14
N MET A 56 -14.68 -0.15 -11.47
CA MET A 56 -15.29 -0.57 -10.20
C MET A 56 -14.91 0.34 -9.03
N PHE A 57 -13.84 1.13 -9.19
CA PHE A 57 -13.37 2.06 -8.17
C PHE A 57 -14.02 3.44 -8.24
N ARG A 58 -14.76 3.76 -9.32
CA ARG A 58 -15.37 5.10 -9.51
C ARG A 58 -16.24 5.56 -8.36
N LYS A 59 -16.89 4.64 -7.66
CA LYS A 59 -17.71 4.94 -6.48
C LYS A 59 -16.94 5.57 -5.31
N TYR A 60 -15.60 5.52 -5.34
CA TYR A 60 -14.73 6.11 -4.30
C TYR A 60 -14.30 7.54 -4.61
N GLU A 61 -14.49 8.03 -5.85
CA GLU A 61 -14.17 9.41 -6.19
C GLU A 61 -14.94 10.38 -5.30
N ALA A 62 -14.21 11.29 -4.65
CA ALA A 62 -14.75 12.28 -3.72
C ALA A 62 -13.78 13.47 -3.64
N ASP A 63 -14.16 14.53 -2.92
CA ASP A 63 -13.32 15.71 -2.77
C ASP A 63 -11.95 15.40 -2.14
N ASP A 64 -11.89 14.37 -1.30
CA ASP A 64 -10.68 13.89 -0.63
C ASP A 64 -10.04 12.66 -1.30
N VAL A 65 -10.65 12.10 -2.35
CA VAL A 65 -10.20 10.86 -3.02
C VAL A 65 -10.06 11.07 -4.52
N THR A 66 -8.86 10.86 -5.06
CA THR A 66 -8.57 10.94 -6.49
C THR A 66 -8.16 9.57 -7.04
N LEU A 67 -8.77 9.14 -8.14
CA LEU A 67 -8.37 7.94 -8.86
C LEU A 67 -7.34 8.28 -9.93
N ILE A 68 -6.23 7.53 -9.96
CA ILE A 68 -5.17 7.62 -10.97
C ILE A 68 -5.15 6.31 -11.73
N VAL A 69 -5.40 6.34 -13.04
CA VAL A 69 -5.47 5.11 -13.83
C VAL A 69 -4.11 4.74 -14.39
N ASN A 70 -3.60 3.58 -13.98
CA ASN A 70 -2.45 2.94 -14.60
C ASN A 70 -2.92 2.08 -15.78
N LYS A 71 -2.77 2.58 -17.01
CA LYS A 71 -3.16 1.85 -18.22
C LYS A 71 -2.24 0.67 -18.54
N ASP A 72 -1.00 0.74 -18.03
CA ASP A 72 0.05 -0.24 -18.28
C ASP A 72 0.22 -1.22 -17.09
N TYR A 73 -0.82 -1.37 -16.27
CA TYR A 73 -0.77 -2.18 -15.04
C TYR A 73 -0.33 -3.63 -15.24
N GLU A 74 -0.57 -4.21 -16.43
CA GLU A 74 -0.15 -5.57 -16.76
C GLU A 74 1.37 -5.69 -16.97
N PHE A 75 2.05 -4.58 -17.31
CA PHE A 75 3.46 -4.52 -17.63
C PHE A 75 4.30 -3.80 -16.59
N THR A 76 3.65 -3.22 -15.57
CA THR A 76 4.31 -2.44 -14.51
C THR A 76 4.09 -3.06 -13.14
N ALA A 77 5.10 -2.96 -12.27
CA ALA A 77 4.99 -3.32 -10.86
C ALA A 77 4.55 -2.12 -10.01
N SER A 78 4.54 -2.28 -8.67
CA SER A 78 4.13 -1.25 -7.70
C SER A 78 4.84 0.10 -7.93
N MET A 79 6.14 0.09 -8.24
CA MET A 79 6.90 1.32 -8.52
C MET A 79 6.41 2.06 -9.77
N GLY A 80 5.97 1.34 -10.81
CA GLY A 80 5.38 1.95 -11.99
C GLY A 80 4.05 2.64 -11.67
N SER A 81 3.22 2.00 -10.83
CA SER A 81 1.98 2.59 -10.33
C SER A 81 2.25 3.81 -9.45
N LEU A 82 3.21 3.72 -8.52
CA LEU A 82 3.60 4.83 -7.65
C LEU A 82 4.09 6.04 -8.45
N ALA A 83 4.86 5.83 -9.51
CA ALA A 83 5.40 6.90 -10.36
C ALA A 83 4.30 7.77 -10.99
N LEU A 84 3.08 7.23 -11.22
CA LEU A 84 1.96 7.99 -11.74
C LEU A 84 1.40 8.99 -10.72
N ALA A 85 1.60 8.75 -9.43
CA ALA A 85 1.14 9.64 -8.38
C ALA A 85 2.08 10.83 -8.11
N LYS A 86 3.30 10.86 -8.69
CA LYS A 86 4.34 11.85 -8.40
C LYS A 86 3.90 13.31 -8.55
N ASP A 87 3.08 13.61 -9.56
CA ASP A 87 2.66 14.97 -9.86
C ASP A 87 1.53 15.47 -8.92
N TYR A 88 0.93 14.56 -8.17
CA TYR A 88 -0.12 14.83 -7.17
C TYR A 88 0.43 15.00 -5.76
N VAL A 89 1.70 14.67 -5.54
CA VAL A 89 2.35 14.69 -4.22
C VAL A 89 3.38 15.81 -4.15
N LYS A 90 3.28 16.65 -3.12
CA LYS A 90 4.19 17.78 -2.90
C LYS A 90 4.89 17.74 -1.53
N GLU A 91 4.58 16.74 -0.73
CA GLU A 91 5.05 16.58 0.64
C GLU A 91 5.15 15.09 0.98
N ASP A 92 5.49 14.77 2.22
CA ASP A 92 5.52 13.39 2.69
C ASP A 92 4.17 12.70 2.52
N PHE A 93 4.18 11.41 2.27
CA PHE A 93 2.99 10.61 2.05
C PHE A 93 3.09 9.24 2.71
N LEU A 94 1.95 8.66 3.02
CA LEU A 94 1.80 7.28 3.44
C LEU A 94 1.54 6.42 2.21
N LEU A 95 2.38 5.42 1.96
CA LEU A 95 2.18 4.44 0.88
C LEU A 95 1.53 3.17 1.44
N ILE A 96 0.50 2.68 0.75
CA ILE A 96 -0.26 1.48 1.15
C ILE A 96 -0.44 0.57 -0.07
N GLU A 97 0.02 -0.66 0.02
CA GLU A 97 -0.40 -1.73 -0.91
C GLU A 97 -1.77 -2.26 -0.48
N SER A 98 -2.68 -2.40 -1.45
CA SER A 98 -4.10 -2.60 -1.17
C SER A 98 -4.50 -4.07 -0.93
N ASP A 99 -3.54 -4.99 -0.95
CA ASP A 99 -3.74 -6.43 -0.76
C ASP A 99 -3.34 -6.92 0.63
N THR A 100 -2.98 -6.02 1.53
CA THR A 100 -2.57 -6.33 2.89
C THR A 100 -3.64 -5.93 3.90
N PHE A 101 -3.99 -6.85 4.80
CA PHE A 101 -4.82 -6.55 5.96
C PHE A 101 -3.91 -6.21 7.15
N TYR A 102 -4.04 -5.02 7.68
CA TYR A 102 -3.23 -4.49 8.78
C TYR A 102 -4.10 -3.93 9.91
N GLU A 103 -3.53 -3.86 11.10
CA GLU A 103 -4.17 -3.21 12.24
C GLU A 103 -4.20 -1.69 12.07
N ARG A 104 -5.27 -1.05 12.53
CA ARG A 104 -5.40 0.41 12.55
C ARG A 104 -4.18 1.08 13.22
N ARG A 105 -3.69 0.49 14.31
CA ARG A 105 -2.55 1.00 15.07
C ARG A 105 -1.29 1.20 14.21
N LEU A 106 -1.06 0.36 13.19
CA LEU A 106 0.06 0.53 12.28
C LEU A 106 -0.02 1.88 11.54
N LEU A 107 -1.19 2.20 10.96
CA LEU A 107 -1.38 3.47 10.25
C LEU A 107 -1.28 4.67 11.22
N GLU A 108 -1.78 4.54 12.44
CA GLU A 108 -1.65 5.57 13.47
C GLU A 108 -0.18 5.85 13.80
N GLN A 109 0.63 4.82 13.97
CA GLN A 109 2.06 4.94 14.26
C GLN A 109 2.83 5.57 13.10
N LEU A 110 2.58 5.14 11.87
CA LEU A 110 3.23 5.71 10.69
C LEU A 110 2.80 7.17 10.46
N ALA A 111 1.51 7.46 10.56
CA ALA A 111 0.97 8.82 10.39
C ALA A 111 1.46 9.82 11.45
N ALA A 112 1.90 9.33 12.62
CA ALA A 112 2.45 10.16 13.69
C ALA A 112 3.96 10.43 13.55
N ARG A 113 4.66 9.74 12.63
CA ARG A 113 6.09 9.97 12.41
C ARG A 113 6.31 11.25 11.61
N THR A 114 7.34 11.98 12.01
CA THR A 114 7.70 13.27 11.41
C THR A 114 9.13 13.29 10.86
N GLU A 115 9.90 12.22 11.09
CA GLU A 115 11.31 12.17 10.70
C GLU A 115 11.63 10.91 9.91
N GLY A 116 12.29 11.11 8.78
CA GLY A 116 12.84 10.06 7.92
C GLY A 116 11.81 9.19 7.24
N ASN A 117 12.26 8.37 6.31
CA ASN A 117 11.42 7.36 5.68
C ASN A 117 11.31 6.13 6.59
N CYS A 118 10.14 5.53 6.63
CA CYS A 118 9.82 4.36 7.44
C CYS A 118 9.30 3.22 6.58
N LEU A 119 9.75 2.01 6.84
CA LEU A 119 9.17 0.79 6.29
C LEU A 119 8.57 -0.03 7.43
N SER A 120 7.41 -0.61 7.20
CA SER A 120 6.80 -1.55 8.15
C SER A 120 7.30 -2.97 7.86
N MET A 121 7.54 -3.73 8.92
CA MET A 121 7.91 -5.14 8.81
C MET A 121 7.16 -6.00 9.82
N THR A 122 7.08 -7.28 9.52
CA THR A 122 6.51 -8.32 10.37
C THR A 122 7.44 -9.53 10.42
N GLU A 123 7.08 -10.53 11.20
CA GLU A 123 7.71 -11.84 11.13
C GLU A 123 7.45 -12.48 9.76
N GLU A 124 8.26 -13.47 9.38
CA GLU A 124 8.13 -14.19 8.10
C GLU A 124 6.76 -14.86 8.00
N SER A 125 6.00 -14.53 6.94
CA SER A 125 4.63 -15.00 6.76
C SER A 125 4.52 -16.39 6.13
N GLY A 126 5.54 -16.82 5.36
CA GLY A 126 5.49 -18.04 4.55
C GLY A 126 4.53 -17.93 3.35
N SER A 127 4.23 -16.73 2.89
CA SER A 127 3.31 -16.47 1.77
C SER A 127 3.84 -16.92 0.41
N GLY A 128 5.17 -17.04 0.27
CA GLY A 128 5.88 -17.33 -0.98
C GLY A 128 6.15 -16.09 -1.85
N ASP A 129 5.82 -14.89 -1.37
CA ASP A 129 6.08 -13.61 -2.03
C ASP A 129 6.80 -12.61 -1.09
N GLU A 130 7.48 -13.12 -0.08
CA GLU A 130 8.13 -12.32 0.95
C GLU A 130 9.19 -11.39 0.38
N CYS A 131 9.28 -10.21 0.98
CA CYS A 131 10.37 -9.26 0.83
C CYS A 131 11.20 -9.23 2.13
N PHE A 132 12.30 -9.99 2.16
CA PHE A 132 13.16 -10.11 3.32
C PHE A 132 13.98 -8.86 3.55
N MET A 133 14.10 -8.44 4.82
CA MET A 133 14.82 -7.24 5.21
C MET A 133 15.99 -7.55 6.14
N GLU A 134 17.07 -6.81 5.94
CA GLU A 134 18.16 -6.68 6.91
C GLU A 134 18.22 -5.25 7.41
N THR A 135 18.49 -5.09 8.70
CA THR A 135 18.71 -3.76 9.29
C THR A 135 20.08 -3.69 9.98
N LYS A 136 20.57 -2.48 10.15
CA LYS A 136 21.73 -2.18 10.98
C LYS A 136 21.50 -0.88 11.72
N ASN A 137 21.60 -0.90 13.03
CA ASN A 137 21.36 0.26 13.89
C ASN A 137 19.97 0.92 13.63
N GLY A 138 18.95 0.12 13.38
CA GLY A 138 17.59 0.59 13.10
C GLY A 138 17.35 1.09 11.66
N PHE A 139 18.35 1.00 10.78
CA PHE A 139 18.22 1.38 9.37
C PHE A 139 18.21 0.16 8.46
N VAL A 140 17.34 0.19 7.46
CA VAL A 140 17.30 -0.86 6.43
C VAL A 140 18.56 -0.80 5.58
N THR A 141 19.26 -1.94 5.49
CA THR A 141 20.50 -2.07 4.70
C THR A 141 20.30 -2.93 3.46
N LYS A 142 19.29 -3.79 3.47
CA LYS A 142 18.96 -4.64 2.33
C LYS A 142 17.48 -5.01 2.31
N ILE A 143 16.91 -5.08 1.12
CA ILE A 143 15.60 -5.67 0.82
C ILE A 143 15.78 -6.62 -0.35
N THR A 144 15.30 -7.86 -0.26
CA THR A 144 15.40 -8.86 -1.32
C THR A 144 14.30 -9.89 -1.22
N LYS A 145 13.86 -10.44 -2.36
CA LYS A 145 12.97 -11.62 -2.43
C LYS A 145 13.70 -12.94 -2.31
N ASP A 146 15.02 -12.94 -2.39
CA ASP A 146 15.85 -14.13 -2.27
C ASP A 146 16.32 -14.31 -0.83
N ARG A 147 15.73 -15.29 -0.12
CA ARG A 147 16.05 -15.58 1.28
C ARG A 147 17.53 -15.96 1.49
N HIS A 148 18.16 -16.58 0.50
CA HIS A 148 19.58 -16.98 0.57
C HIS A 148 20.55 -15.80 0.53
N ARG A 149 20.08 -14.62 0.11
CA ARG A 149 20.87 -13.39 0.07
C ARG A 149 20.78 -12.57 1.35
N VAL A 150 20.01 -13.04 2.32
CA VAL A 150 19.85 -12.39 3.64
C VAL A 150 20.76 -13.07 4.64
N CYS A 151 21.70 -12.32 5.23
CA CYS A 151 22.62 -12.82 6.24
C CYS A 151 22.05 -12.68 7.65
N HIS A 152 21.39 -11.57 7.93
CA HIS A 152 20.76 -11.27 9.19
C HIS A 152 19.31 -10.87 8.95
N PHE A 153 18.41 -11.84 9.03
CA PHE A 153 16.99 -11.62 8.82
C PHE A 153 16.38 -10.89 10.03
N GLU A 154 15.79 -9.74 9.80
CA GLU A 154 15.08 -8.96 10.82
C GLU A 154 13.56 -9.07 10.65
N GLY A 155 13.06 -9.17 9.44
CA GLY A 155 11.65 -9.26 9.17
C GLY A 155 11.33 -9.26 7.68
N GLU A 156 10.05 -9.43 7.40
CA GLU A 156 9.44 -9.29 6.08
C GLU A 156 8.83 -7.89 5.93
N MET A 157 9.11 -7.21 4.81
CA MET A 157 8.48 -5.94 4.50
C MET A 157 7.00 -6.15 4.21
N ILE A 158 6.15 -5.41 4.88
CA ILE A 158 4.72 -5.33 4.55
C ILE A 158 4.43 -4.04 3.81
N GLY A 159 3.47 -4.07 2.90
CA GLY A 159 3.19 -3.01 1.94
C GLY A 159 2.63 -1.71 2.52
N VAL A 160 3.17 -1.24 3.66
CA VAL A 160 2.80 0.05 4.28
C VAL A 160 4.07 0.79 4.72
N SER A 161 4.25 2.02 4.25
CA SER A 161 5.43 2.84 4.52
C SER A 161 5.15 4.34 4.41
#